data_6ddf4fda683700a9c21aea9cccb9eaa1
#
_entry.id   6ddf4fda683700a9c21aea9cccb9eaa1
#
_cell.length_a   1.000
_cell.length_b   1.000
_cell.length_c   1.000
_cell.angle_alpha   90.00
_cell.angle_beta   90.00
_cell.angle_gamma   90.00
#
_symmetry.space_group_name_H-M   'P 1'
#
loop_
_entity.id
_entity.type
_entity.pdbx_description
1 polymer ?
#
loop_
_entity_poly.entity_id
_entity_poly.type
_entity_poly.pdbx_seq_one_letter_code
_entity_poly.pdbx_strand_id
1 'polypeptide(L)'
;MARSVLLTGVDAPVGGKPFPVLLALNEAFASPNSYSVPLKGCFALGKAEGNASSERADIQIVRMSCVLPDGKAFEQEITGYLVGEDGKQGIPGKLVDKEGRKIAFAAVAGVGTGLAKAFGQQQVTNVVTDSGAITSTVTGDALTFGLASGAQGAATEMQRYFQKQAERLFPVVEIDAGKNVTMVMLSGTKVPGLEAMNRTDPRRGLD
;
A
#
# COMPACT_ATOMS: atom_id res chain seq x y z
N MET A 1 -10.52 -16.40 17.69
CA MET A 1 -9.25 -15.63 17.59
C MET A 1 -8.08 -16.50 17.97
N ALA A 2 -6.92 -16.30 17.32
CA ALA A 2 -5.70 -17.04 17.62
C ALA A 2 -4.49 -16.12 17.52
N ARG A 3 -3.52 -16.31 18.43
CA ARG A 3 -2.22 -15.65 18.28
C ARG A 3 -1.45 -16.28 17.14
N SER A 4 -0.86 -15.42 16.35
CA SER A 4 -0.17 -15.78 15.11
C SER A 4 1.09 -14.94 14.96
N VAL A 5 1.99 -15.37 14.11
CA VAL A 5 3.19 -14.61 13.76
C VAL A 5 3.26 -14.42 12.26
N LEU A 6 3.63 -13.24 11.80
CA LEU A 6 3.92 -12.99 10.41
C LEU A 6 5.21 -13.72 10.02
N LEU A 7 5.13 -14.61 9.03
CA LEU A 7 6.31 -15.28 8.48
C LEU A 7 6.99 -14.46 7.40
N THR A 8 6.22 -13.67 6.67
CA THR A 8 6.73 -12.78 5.62
C THR A 8 6.47 -11.34 5.98
N GLY A 9 7.47 -10.48 5.83
CA GLY A 9 7.26 -9.04 5.80
C GLY A 9 6.51 -8.61 4.55
N VAL A 10 5.96 -7.42 4.55
CA VAL A 10 5.19 -6.89 3.41
C VAL A 10 5.29 -5.37 3.32
N ASP A 11 5.45 -4.90 2.09
CA ASP A 11 5.28 -3.50 1.72
C ASP A 11 3.84 -3.31 1.25
N ALA A 12 2.94 -2.99 2.18
CA ALA A 12 1.53 -2.83 1.89
C ALA A 12 1.26 -1.53 1.12
N PRO A 13 0.82 -1.58 -0.15
CA PRO A 13 0.61 -0.37 -0.95
C PRO A 13 -0.64 0.37 -0.49
N VAL A 14 -0.55 1.70 -0.47
CA VAL A 14 -1.70 2.57 -0.22
C VAL A 14 -2.40 2.84 -1.56
N GLY A 15 -3.65 2.36 -1.70
CA GLY A 15 -4.44 2.53 -2.92
C GLY A 15 -3.99 1.71 -4.14
N GLY A 16 -3.15 0.68 -3.92
CA GLY A 16 -2.69 -0.24 -4.95
C GLY A 16 -3.33 -1.63 -4.85
N LYS A 17 -2.79 -2.58 -5.62
CA LYS A 17 -3.19 -3.99 -5.46
C LYS A 17 -2.63 -4.55 -4.16
N PRO A 18 -3.45 -5.20 -3.33
CA PRO A 18 -2.98 -5.80 -2.07
C PRO A 18 -1.89 -6.86 -2.32
N PHE A 19 -0.88 -6.89 -1.46
CA PHE A 19 0.18 -7.88 -1.52
C PHE A 19 -0.10 -9.07 -0.60
N PRO A 20 0.27 -10.29 -1.01
CA PRO A 20 0.10 -11.48 -0.19
C PRO A 20 1.05 -11.46 1.01
N VAL A 21 0.55 -11.94 2.14
CA VAL A 21 1.33 -12.12 3.37
C VAL A 21 0.99 -13.47 3.99
N LEU A 22 2.01 -14.16 4.49
CA LEU A 22 1.87 -15.46 5.13
C LEU A 22 2.06 -15.32 6.63
N LEU A 23 1.21 -16.01 7.39
CA LEU A 23 1.29 -16.09 8.84
C LEU A 23 1.13 -17.52 9.34
N ALA A 24 1.71 -17.82 10.47
CA ALA A 24 1.57 -19.08 11.17
C ALA A 24 0.74 -18.88 12.44
N LEU A 25 -0.16 -19.82 12.73
CA LEU A 25 -0.92 -19.85 13.96
C LEU A 25 -0.10 -20.55 15.05
N ASN A 26 0.22 -19.82 16.11
CA ASN A 26 1.04 -20.33 17.22
C ASN A 26 0.22 -21.00 18.31
N GLU A 27 -1.08 -20.71 18.35
CA GLU A 27 -2.00 -21.21 19.36
C GLU A 27 -3.27 -21.79 18.75
N ALA A 28 -4.00 -22.56 19.55
CA ALA A 28 -5.34 -23.00 19.18
C ALA A 28 -6.28 -21.80 19.03
N PHE A 29 -7.20 -21.90 18.10
CA PHE A 29 -8.17 -20.86 17.84
C PHE A 29 -9.21 -20.83 18.95
N ALA A 30 -9.23 -19.76 19.75
CA ALA A 30 -10.20 -19.56 20.82
C ALA A 30 -11.56 -19.14 20.24
N SER A 31 -12.60 -19.91 20.57
CA SER A 31 -14.00 -19.66 20.24
C SER A 31 -14.77 -19.19 21.48
N PRO A 32 -15.98 -18.62 21.31
CA PRO A 32 -16.88 -18.31 22.44
C PRO A 32 -17.15 -19.53 23.33
N ASN A 33 -17.65 -19.26 24.55
CA ASN A 33 -18.06 -20.29 25.52
C ASN A 33 -16.93 -21.26 25.90
N SER A 34 -15.68 -20.80 25.97
CA SER A 34 -14.51 -21.60 26.34
C SER A 34 -14.18 -22.78 25.41
N TYR A 35 -14.71 -22.76 24.20
CA TYR A 35 -14.29 -23.72 23.18
C TYR A 35 -13.01 -23.27 22.47
N SER A 36 -12.26 -24.24 21.98
CA SER A 36 -11.08 -24.00 21.14
C SER A 36 -11.00 -25.03 20.01
N VAL A 37 -10.43 -24.60 18.88
CA VAL A 37 -10.16 -25.47 17.74
C VAL A 37 -8.65 -25.61 17.59
N PRO A 38 -8.07 -26.81 17.52
CA PRO A 38 -6.62 -27.05 17.49
C PRO A 38 -6.04 -26.74 16.11
N LEU A 39 -5.94 -25.44 15.78
CA LEU A 39 -5.36 -24.95 14.54
C LEU A 39 -3.90 -24.49 14.69
N LYS A 40 -3.25 -24.88 15.79
CA LYS A 40 -1.82 -24.59 16.00
C LYS A 40 -0.97 -25.23 14.89
N GLY A 41 -0.06 -24.44 14.32
CA GLY A 41 0.80 -24.90 13.23
C GLY A 41 0.18 -24.77 11.84
N CYS A 42 -1.07 -24.32 11.74
CA CYS A 42 -1.66 -23.98 10.45
C CYS A 42 -1.06 -22.67 9.90
N PHE A 43 -1.06 -22.55 8.58
CA PHE A 43 -0.70 -21.32 7.88
C PHE A 43 -1.94 -20.61 7.37
N ALA A 44 -1.91 -19.28 7.41
CA ALA A 44 -2.95 -18.49 6.79
C ALA A 44 -2.33 -17.48 5.80
N LEU A 45 -3.03 -17.32 4.69
CA LEU A 45 -2.67 -16.37 3.64
C LEU A 45 -3.59 -15.15 3.77
N GLY A 46 -2.99 -13.98 3.86
CA GLY A 46 -3.67 -12.70 3.89
C GLY A 46 -3.33 -11.83 2.69
N LYS A 47 -4.12 -10.78 2.51
CA LYS A 47 -3.89 -9.68 1.58
C LYS A 47 -3.70 -8.40 2.40
N ALA A 48 -2.54 -7.77 2.23
CA ALA A 48 -2.15 -6.56 2.96
C ALA A 48 -2.39 -5.32 2.10
N GLU A 49 -3.09 -4.34 2.65
CA GLU A 49 -3.32 -3.03 2.08
C GLU A 49 -2.89 -1.96 3.07
N GLY A 50 -2.13 -0.96 2.60
CA GLY A 50 -1.63 0.12 3.44
C GLY A 50 -2.65 1.23 3.63
N ASN A 51 -2.73 1.75 4.84
CA ASN A 51 -3.49 2.95 5.17
C ASN A 51 -2.52 4.04 5.65
N ALA A 52 -2.35 5.08 4.81
CA ALA A 52 -1.41 6.17 5.11
C ALA A 52 -1.85 7.02 6.30
N SER A 53 -3.17 7.16 6.53
CA SER A 53 -3.67 8.01 7.61
C SER A 53 -3.45 7.42 8.99
N SER A 54 -3.47 6.08 9.10
CA SER A 54 -3.26 5.36 10.35
C SER A 54 -1.84 4.80 10.47
N GLU A 55 -1.02 4.88 9.41
CA GLU A 55 0.31 4.25 9.29
C GLU A 55 0.25 2.74 9.61
N ARG A 56 -0.82 2.09 9.17
CA ARG A 56 -1.06 0.67 9.42
C ARG A 56 -1.26 -0.08 8.12
N ALA A 57 -0.94 -1.37 8.13
CA ALA A 57 -1.40 -2.25 7.06
C ALA A 57 -2.59 -3.06 7.55
N ASP A 58 -3.69 -2.92 6.84
CA ASP A 58 -4.87 -3.74 7.02
C ASP A 58 -4.66 -5.06 6.28
N ILE A 59 -4.71 -6.17 7.02
CA ILE A 59 -4.49 -7.49 6.47
C ILE A 59 -5.78 -8.29 6.59
N GLN A 60 -6.34 -8.63 5.44
CA GLN A 60 -7.52 -9.49 5.31
C GLN A 60 -7.06 -10.92 5.06
N ILE A 61 -7.51 -11.85 5.89
CA ILE A 61 -7.24 -13.28 5.72
C ILE A 61 -8.22 -13.85 4.69
N VAL A 62 -7.67 -14.55 3.71
CA VAL A 62 -8.46 -15.11 2.60
C VAL A 62 -8.43 -16.62 2.55
N ARG A 63 -7.39 -17.26 3.12
CA ARG A 63 -7.21 -18.71 3.03
C ARG A 63 -6.43 -19.23 4.21
N MET A 64 -6.74 -20.44 4.63
CA MET A 64 -5.99 -21.17 5.65
C MET A 64 -5.66 -22.57 5.13
N SER A 65 -4.46 -23.02 5.42
CA SER A 65 -3.96 -24.36 5.08
C SER A 65 -3.40 -25.03 6.34
N CYS A 66 -3.84 -26.25 6.57
CA CYS A 66 -3.43 -27.05 7.73
C CYS A 66 -3.10 -28.48 7.30
N VAL A 67 -2.23 -29.12 8.07
CA VAL A 67 -2.03 -30.57 8.03
C VAL A 67 -2.58 -31.13 9.32
N LEU A 68 -3.54 -32.03 9.21
CA LEU A 68 -4.16 -32.69 10.34
C LEU A 68 -3.21 -33.77 10.94
N PRO A 69 -3.40 -34.19 12.18
CA PRO A 69 -2.58 -35.24 12.80
C PRO A 69 -2.61 -36.58 12.04
N ASP A 70 -3.64 -36.85 11.25
CA ASP A 70 -3.76 -38.01 10.36
C ASP A 70 -2.94 -37.87 9.05
N GLY A 71 -2.21 -36.76 8.89
CA GLY A 71 -1.38 -36.46 7.71
C GLY A 71 -2.15 -35.88 6.52
N LYS A 72 -3.46 -35.72 6.63
CA LYS A 72 -4.26 -35.10 5.56
C LYS A 72 -4.10 -33.60 5.59
N ALA A 73 -3.75 -33.03 4.44
CA ALA A 73 -3.76 -31.58 4.25
C ALA A 73 -5.16 -31.11 3.84
N PHE A 74 -5.59 -29.99 4.38
CA PHE A 74 -6.78 -29.30 3.89
C PHE A 74 -6.48 -27.82 3.66
N GLU A 75 -7.18 -27.25 2.72
CA GLU A 75 -7.14 -25.84 2.41
C GLU A 75 -8.57 -25.30 2.38
N GLN A 76 -8.79 -24.20 3.10
CA GLN A 76 -10.12 -23.62 3.25
C GLN A 76 -10.07 -22.12 3.03
N GLU A 77 -11.01 -21.61 2.25
CA GLU A 77 -11.25 -20.17 2.17
C GLU A 77 -11.91 -19.69 3.47
N ILE A 78 -11.36 -18.65 4.03
CA ILE A 78 -11.84 -18.04 5.26
C ILE A 78 -11.88 -16.53 5.12
N THR A 79 -12.71 -15.88 5.92
CA THR A 79 -12.76 -14.41 6.00
C THR A 79 -12.40 -13.99 7.40
N GLY A 80 -11.38 -13.17 7.50
CA GLY A 80 -10.87 -12.66 8.78
C GLY A 80 -9.99 -11.45 8.59
N TYR A 81 -9.51 -10.90 9.69
CA TYR A 81 -8.57 -9.79 9.70
C TYR A 81 -7.55 -9.97 10.81
N LEU A 82 -6.45 -9.21 10.70
CA LEU A 82 -5.43 -9.18 11.74
C LEU A 82 -5.58 -7.98 12.65
N VAL A 83 -5.26 -8.22 13.90
CA VAL A 83 -5.17 -7.22 14.98
C VAL A 83 -3.73 -7.17 15.44
N GLY A 84 -3.18 -5.98 15.55
CA GLY A 84 -1.84 -5.76 16.06
C GLY A 84 -1.72 -6.03 17.57
N GLU A 85 -0.50 -6.02 18.09
CA GLU A 85 -0.25 -6.17 19.53
C GLU A 85 -0.90 -5.07 20.40
N ASP A 86 -1.18 -3.93 19.78
CA ASP A 86 -1.89 -2.80 20.38
C ASP A 86 -3.41 -2.98 20.46
N GLY A 87 -3.93 -4.12 20.03
CA GLY A 87 -5.35 -4.45 20.06
C GLY A 87 -6.21 -3.75 19.00
N LYS A 88 -5.59 -3.05 18.05
CA LYS A 88 -6.30 -2.36 16.96
C LYS A 88 -6.23 -3.18 15.67
N GLN A 89 -7.25 -3.03 14.84
CA GLN A 89 -7.25 -3.63 13.50
C GLN A 89 -6.07 -3.11 12.68
N GLY A 90 -5.50 -4.00 11.86
CA GLY A 90 -4.30 -3.75 11.09
C GLY A 90 -3.02 -3.80 11.95
N ILE A 91 -1.88 -3.77 11.34
CA ILE A 91 -0.56 -3.86 11.98
C ILE A 91 0.16 -2.52 11.81
N PRO A 92 0.67 -1.90 12.88
CA PRO A 92 1.43 -0.67 12.77
C PRO A 92 2.73 -0.94 11.99
N GLY A 93 3.01 -0.10 11.01
CA GLY A 93 4.18 -0.17 10.15
C GLY A 93 4.83 1.18 9.95
N LYS A 94 5.85 1.22 9.13
CA LYS A 94 6.53 2.45 8.74
C LYS A 94 6.00 2.93 7.40
N LEU A 95 5.43 4.13 7.36
CA LEU A 95 5.03 4.75 6.11
C LEU A 95 6.29 5.17 5.34
N VAL A 96 6.50 4.56 4.17
CA VAL A 96 7.57 4.92 3.24
C VAL A 96 6.96 5.67 2.08
N ASP A 97 7.19 6.98 2.08
CA ASP A 97 6.73 7.87 1.05
C ASP A 97 7.92 8.45 0.26
N LYS A 98 7.79 8.49 -1.05
CA LYS A 98 8.78 9.07 -1.97
C LYS A 98 8.37 10.45 -2.47
N GLU A 99 7.51 11.16 -1.73
CA GLU A 99 7.00 12.49 -2.12
C GLU A 99 8.13 13.51 -2.27
N GLY A 100 9.16 13.46 -1.46
CA GLY A 100 10.32 14.37 -1.59
C GLY A 100 10.94 14.33 -2.97
N ARG A 101 11.00 13.17 -3.63
CA ARG A 101 11.48 13.05 -5.01
C ARG A 101 10.51 13.68 -6.01
N LYS A 102 9.20 13.55 -5.80
CA LYS A 102 8.17 14.18 -6.66
C LYS A 102 8.30 15.70 -6.61
N ILE A 103 8.44 16.27 -5.41
CA ILE A 103 8.59 17.71 -5.19
C ILE A 103 9.90 18.21 -5.81
N ALA A 104 11.01 17.50 -5.63
CA ALA A 104 12.29 17.87 -6.21
C ALA A 104 12.23 17.92 -7.75
N PHE A 105 11.63 16.93 -8.40
CA PHE A 105 11.47 16.93 -9.86
C PHE A 105 10.54 18.05 -10.36
N ALA A 106 9.45 18.31 -9.65
CA ALA A 106 8.55 19.40 -9.99
C ALA A 106 9.20 20.76 -9.86
N ALA A 107 10.03 20.98 -8.83
CA ALA A 107 10.77 22.22 -8.63
C ALA A 107 11.79 22.47 -9.75
N VAL A 108 12.58 21.47 -10.12
CA VAL A 108 13.57 21.59 -11.21
C VAL A 108 12.88 21.89 -12.55
N ALA A 109 11.78 21.20 -12.87
CA ALA A 109 11.02 21.45 -14.07
C ALA A 109 10.36 22.84 -14.07
N GLY A 110 9.85 23.29 -12.91
CA GLY A 110 9.25 24.61 -12.75
C GLY A 110 10.23 25.77 -12.97
N VAL A 111 11.44 25.66 -12.43
CA VAL A 111 12.50 26.66 -12.65
C VAL A 111 12.89 26.72 -14.13
N GLY A 112 13.06 25.58 -14.79
CA GLY A 112 13.39 25.52 -16.21
C GLY A 112 12.35 26.18 -17.10
N THR A 113 11.06 25.89 -16.87
CA THR A 113 9.96 26.51 -17.64
C THR A 113 9.82 28.01 -17.33
N GLY A 114 10.02 28.42 -16.08
CA GLY A 114 9.95 29.83 -15.66
C GLY A 114 11.01 30.67 -16.33
N LEU A 115 12.27 30.24 -16.35
CA LEU A 115 13.35 30.92 -17.00
C LEU A 115 13.14 31.01 -18.52
N ALA A 116 12.79 29.90 -19.17
CA ALA A 116 12.52 29.88 -20.62
C ALA A 116 11.39 30.85 -21.01
N LYS A 117 10.32 30.95 -20.21
CA LYS A 117 9.27 31.94 -20.40
C LYS A 117 9.77 33.36 -20.23
N ALA A 118 10.55 33.66 -19.20
CA ALA A 118 11.05 35.01 -18.94
C ALA A 118 11.91 35.49 -20.11
N PHE A 119 12.82 34.67 -20.63
CA PHE A 119 13.62 34.99 -21.79
C PHE A 119 12.81 35.13 -23.07
N GLY A 120 11.82 34.25 -23.30
CA GLY A 120 10.95 34.32 -24.47
C GLY A 120 10.07 35.58 -24.48
N GLN A 121 9.55 35.99 -23.34
CA GLN A 121 8.69 37.18 -23.23
C GLN A 121 9.41 38.49 -23.44
N GLN A 122 10.70 38.55 -23.17
CA GLN A 122 11.51 39.76 -23.46
C GLN A 122 11.64 40.03 -24.97
N GLN A 123 11.43 39.03 -25.83
CA GLN A 123 11.53 39.15 -27.28
C GLN A 123 10.17 39.41 -27.96
N VAL A 124 9.08 39.53 -27.20
CA VAL A 124 7.73 39.72 -27.73
C VAL A 124 7.14 41.05 -27.27
N THR A 125 6.63 41.83 -28.20
CA THR A 125 5.86 43.04 -27.89
C THR A 125 4.39 42.77 -28.19
N ASN A 126 3.55 43.07 -27.23
CA ASN A 126 2.10 42.99 -27.40
C ASN A 126 1.59 44.34 -27.90
N VAL A 127 1.00 44.36 -29.07
CA VAL A 127 0.40 45.56 -29.67
C VAL A 127 -1.14 45.37 -29.63
N VAL A 128 -1.81 46.34 -29.03
CA VAL A 128 -3.28 46.38 -29.08
C VAL A 128 -3.68 47.10 -30.36
N THR A 129 -4.40 46.42 -31.21
CA THR A 129 -4.97 46.99 -32.44
C THR A 129 -6.19 47.82 -32.14
N ASP A 130 -6.56 48.80 -33.03
CA ASP A 130 -7.74 49.67 -32.88
C ASP A 130 -9.05 48.89 -32.73
N SER A 131 -9.07 47.62 -33.12
CA SER A 131 -10.20 46.74 -32.95
C SER A 131 -10.22 46.02 -31.57
N GLY A 132 -9.30 46.34 -30.64
CA GLY A 132 -9.20 45.75 -29.31
C GLY A 132 -8.57 44.34 -29.30
N ALA A 133 -8.08 43.83 -30.42
CA ALA A 133 -7.35 42.58 -30.48
C ALA A 133 -5.91 42.75 -30.04
N ILE A 134 -5.41 41.87 -29.19
CA ILE A 134 -3.98 41.83 -28.78
C ILE A 134 -3.23 40.96 -29.76
N THR A 135 -2.30 41.56 -30.52
CA THR A 135 -1.43 40.83 -31.41
C THR A 135 -0.02 40.83 -30.81
N SER A 136 0.54 39.65 -30.63
CA SER A 136 1.92 39.44 -30.13
C SER A 136 2.87 39.33 -31.35
N THR A 137 3.78 40.26 -31.48
CA THR A 137 4.81 40.22 -32.51
C THR A 137 6.20 40.04 -31.89
N VAL A 138 7.00 39.17 -32.51
CA VAL A 138 8.39 38.97 -32.13
C VAL A 138 9.19 40.18 -32.66
N THR A 139 9.60 41.07 -31.76
CA THR A 139 10.37 42.30 -32.08
C THR A 139 11.84 42.18 -31.74
N GLY A 140 12.23 41.14 -30.99
CA GLY A 140 13.62 40.86 -30.65
C GLY A 140 14.28 39.87 -31.59
N ASP A 141 15.41 39.28 -31.14
CA ASP A 141 16.15 38.27 -31.91
C ASP A 141 15.34 36.99 -32.08
N ALA A 142 15.01 36.69 -33.34
CA ALA A 142 14.24 35.51 -33.71
C ALA A 142 14.91 34.17 -33.30
N LEU A 143 16.23 34.12 -33.29
CA LEU A 143 16.99 32.95 -32.88
C LEU A 143 16.85 32.73 -31.35
N THR A 144 17.00 33.79 -30.57
CA THR A 144 16.84 33.76 -29.11
C THR A 144 15.42 33.40 -28.74
N PHE A 145 14.41 33.93 -29.44
CA PHE A 145 12.99 33.53 -29.24
C PHE A 145 12.76 32.07 -29.60
N GLY A 146 13.31 31.58 -30.71
CA GLY A 146 13.19 30.19 -31.12
C GLY A 146 13.84 29.22 -30.13
N LEU A 147 15.03 29.54 -29.63
CA LEU A 147 15.71 28.74 -28.59
C LEU A 147 14.92 28.73 -27.25
N ALA A 148 14.41 29.89 -26.81
CA ALA A 148 13.63 30.01 -25.60
C ALA A 148 12.29 29.21 -25.72
N SER A 149 11.63 29.31 -26.87
CA SER A 149 10.38 28.57 -27.15
C SER A 149 10.60 27.06 -27.21
N GLY A 150 11.69 26.64 -27.85
CA GLY A 150 12.12 25.24 -27.91
C GLY A 150 12.45 24.69 -26.52
N ALA A 151 13.20 25.44 -25.72
CA ALA A 151 13.49 25.07 -24.32
C ALA A 151 12.26 25.01 -23.46
N GLN A 152 11.30 25.92 -23.64
CA GLN A 152 10.00 25.88 -22.93
C GLN A 152 9.19 24.64 -23.31
N GLY A 153 9.13 24.27 -24.59
CA GLY A 153 8.47 23.06 -25.05
C GLY A 153 9.09 21.80 -24.46
N ALA A 154 10.42 21.69 -24.52
CA ALA A 154 11.14 20.57 -23.94
C ALA A 154 10.95 20.46 -22.42
N ALA A 155 10.97 21.59 -21.69
CA ALA A 155 10.74 21.62 -20.25
C ALA A 155 9.29 21.21 -19.89
N THR A 156 8.31 21.58 -20.72
CA THR A 156 6.91 21.18 -20.53
C THR A 156 6.73 19.67 -20.73
N GLU A 157 7.34 19.08 -21.75
CA GLU A 157 7.30 17.63 -21.96
C GLU A 157 8.04 16.88 -20.85
N MET A 158 9.17 17.39 -20.36
CA MET A 158 9.88 16.85 -19.22
C MET A 158 9.00 16.89 -17.96
N GLN A 159 8.28 18.00 -17.71
CA GLN A 159 7.34 18.11 -16.61
C GLN A 159 6.23 17.05 -16.70
N ARG A 160 5.62 16.88 -17.88
CA ARG A 160 4.59 15.84 -18.11
C ARG A 160 5.15 14.44 -17.90
N TYR A 161 6.35 14.17 -18.35
CA TYR A 161 7.02 12.90 -18.11
C TYR A 161 7.21 12.61 -16.61
N PHE A 162 7.72 13.60 -15.86
CA PHE A 162 7.90 13.43 -14.41
C PHE A 162 6.58 13.33 -13.66
N GLN A 163 5.52 14.03 -14.06
CA GLN A 163 4.19 13.87 -13.50
C GLN A 163 3.67 12.44 -13.68
N LYS A 164 3.74 11.90 -14.90
CA LYS A 164 3.35 10.50 -15.18
C LYS A 164 4.17 9.49 -14.37
N GLN A 165 5.46 9.78 -14.17
CA GLN A 165 6.32 8.91 -13.38
C GLN A 165 6.00 9.00 -11.88
N ALA A 166 5.64 10.19 -11.39
CA ALA A 166 5.23 10.42 -10.01
C ALA A 166 3.90 9.72 -9.68
N GLU A 167 2.95 9.67 -10.61
CA GLU A 167 1.66 8.99 -10.46
C GLU A 167 1.80 7.47 -10.27
N ARG A 168 2.93 6.88 -10.71
CA ARG A 168 3.22 5.45 -10.54
C ARG A 168 3.82 5.09 -9.19
N LEU A 169 4.22 6.08 -8.39
CA LEU A 169 4.81 5.88 -7.09
C LEU A 169 3.70 5.95 -6.02
N PHE A 170 3.30 4.81 -5.53
CA PHE A 170 2.39 4.72 -4.38
C PHE A 170 3.19 4.69 -3.09
N PRO A 171 2.74 5.38 -2.03
CA PRO A 171 3.29 5.18 -0.70
C PRO A 171 2.99 3.75 -0.25
N VAL A 172 3.88 3.19 0.57
CA VAL A 172 3.71 1.86 1.13
C VAL A 172 3.87 1.91 2.65
N VAL A 173 3.16 1.03 3.33
CA VAL A 173 3.38 0.77 4.75
C VAL A 173 4.21 -0.49 4.86
N GLU A 174 5.46 -0.34 5.32
CA GLU A 174 6.43 -1.42 5.49
C GLU A 174 6.20 -2.12 6.83
N ILE A 175 6.08 -3.43 6.80
CA ILE A 175 5.96 -4.29 7.98
C ILE A 175 6.98 -5.40 7.89
N ASP A 176 7.77 -5.55 8.95
CA ASP A 176 8.76 -6.61 9.07
C ASP A 176 8.12 -7.97 9.36
N ALA A 177 8.81 -9.04 8.97
CA ALA A 177 8.48 -10.39 9.38
C ALA A 177 8.69 -10.56 10.91
N GLY A 178 8.10 -11.61 11.48
CA GLY A 178 8.24 -11.95 12.90
C GLY A 178 7.34 -11.13 13.84
N LYS A 179 6.50 -10.25 13.34
CA LYS A 179 5.52 -9.51 14.16
C LYS A 179 4.47 -10.46 14.73
N ASN A 180 4.21 -10.35 16.03
CA ASN A 180 3.10 -11.03 16.68
C ASN A 180 1.79 -10.31 16.35
N VAL A 181 0.78 -11.07 16.04
CA VAL A 181 -0.54 -10.57 15.65
C VAL A 181 -1.62 -11.49 16.17
N THR A 182 -2.83 -10.99 16.24
CA THR A 182 -4.00 -11.83 16.56
C THR A 182 -4.88 -11.94 15.33
N MET A 183 -5.12 -13.17 14.91
CA MET A 183 -6.06 -13.45 13.82
C MET A 183 -7.48 -13.53 14.38
N VAL A 184 -8.40 -12.79 13.75
CA VAL A 184 -9.83 -12.78 14.05
C VAL A 184 -10.57 -13.27 12.83
N MET A 185 -11.41 -14.30 12.99
CA MET A 185 -12.30 -14.80 11.93
C MET A 185 -13.65 -14.11 12.04
N LEU A 186 -14.19 -13.69 10.90
CA LEU A 186 -15.51 -13.03 10.80
C LEU A 186 -16.63 -14.02 10.57
N SER A 187 -16.37 -15.16 9.93
CA SER A 187 -17.36 -16.17 9.64
C SER A 187 -16.98 -17.49 10.29
N GLY A 188 -18.01 -18.21 10.82
CA GLY A 188 -17.83 -19.57 11.29
C GLY A 188 -17.52 -20.50 10.11
N THR A 189 -16.31 -21.04 10.05
CA THR A 189 -15.91 -22.01 9.03
C THR A 189 -15.88 -23.38 9.66
N LYS A 190 -16.55 -24.36 9.04
CA LYS A 190 -16.42 -25.77 9.45
C LYS A 190 -15.10 -26.30 8.91
N VAL A 191 -14.20 -26.67 9.81
CA VAL A 191 -12.94 -27.30 9.45
C VAL A 191 -13.15 -28.81 9.39
N PRO A 192 -12.99 -29.45 8.23
CA PRO A 192 -13.21 -30.89 8.12
C PRO A 192 -12.30 -31.67 9.08
N GLY A 193 -12.87 -32.59 9.85
CA GLY A 193 -12.12 -33.44 10.76
C GLY A 193 -11.64 -32.78 12.07
N LEU A 194 -11.99 -31.51 12.31
CA LEU A 194 -11.70 -30.82 13.56
C LEU A 194 -13.00 -30.43 14.26
N GLU A 195 -13.21 -30.96 15.45
CA GLU A 195 -14.29 -30.53 16.34
C GLU A 195 -13.75 -29.50 17.35
N ALA A 196 -14.62 -28.56 17.74
CA ALA A 196 -14.29 -27.62 18.79
C ALA A 196 -14.20 -28.34 20.14
N MET A 197 -13.08 -28.16 20.85
CA MET A 197 -12.88 -28.76 22.16
C MET A 197 -13.21 -27.76 23.26
N ASN A 198 -13.91 -28.23 24.32
CA ASN A 198 -14.16 -27.42 25.51
C ASN A 198 -12.85 -27.30 26.31
N ARG A 199 -12.35 -26.09 26.54
CA ARG A 199 -11.12 -25.80 27.29
C ARG A 199 -11.24 -26.09 28.78
N THR A 200 -12.44 -26.18 29.30
CA THR A 200 -12.73 -26.42 30.71
C THR A 200 -13.01 -27.88 31.05
N ASP A 201 -12.92 -28.82 30.09
CA ASP A 201 -13.08 -30.23 30.39
C ASP A 201 -11.80 -30.80 31.05
N PRO A 202 -11.84 -31.11 32.35
CA PRO A 202 -10.68 -31.57 33.09
C PRO A 202 -10.24 -33.01 32.73
N ARG A 203 -10.95 -33.71 31.86
CA ARG A 203 -10.74 -35.14 31.56
C ARG A 203 -9.72 -35.40 30.43
N ARG A 204 -9.19 -34.36 29.75
CA ARG A 204 -8.26 -34.51 28.62
C ARG A 204 -6.82 -34.07 28.88
N GLY A 205 -6.37 -34.15 30.12
CA GLY A 205 -5.00 -33.89 30.50
C GLY A 205 -4.20 -35.13 30.93
N LEU A 206 -4.65 -36.33 30.64
CA LEU A 206 -4.07 -37.57 31.16
C LEU A 206 -3.92 -38.68 30.09
N ASP A 207 -3.63 -38.33 28.82
CA ASP A 207 -3.15 -39.30 27.81
C ASP A 207 -1.89 -38.79 27.15
#